data_7ec5c2bb29d4cc10d1a762c7c569c93e
#
_entry.id   7ec5c2bb29d4cc10d1a762c7c569c93e
#
_cell.length_a   1.000
_cell.length_b   1.000
_cell.length_c   1.000
_cell.angle_alpha   90.00
_cell.angle_beta   90.00
_cell.angle_gamma   90.00
#
_symmetry.space_group_name_H-M   'P 1'
#
loop_
_entity.id
_entity.type
_entity.pdbx_description
1 polymer ?
#
loop_
_entity_poly.entity_id
_entity_poly.type
_entity_poly.pdbx_seq_one_letter_code
_entity_poly.pdbx_strand_id
1 'polypeptide(L)'
;MIRGPYKINNRLMSIALVLTLIAPELQAQSGRNPYRPADGLQAGNGPGLIGNAWMSLPNNRPMGSPGGVNIDADGEHLWAIIRCGGDAPRGSQTYCDDSDLNPILKFDPQGSVVEECGSHMFAWPHGLHVDTGGNGWVTEAGSGESPSGVPFGHQVFKFSPNGELLMTLGEAGVFGNGPNHFTAPSDVITAPNGDIFVADGHNQDGNNRIVKYINS
;
A
#
# COMPACT_ATOMS: atom_id res chain seq x y z
N MET A 1 -9.99 99.40 17.83
CA MET A 1 -8.94 98.42 17.44
C MET A 1 -9.13 97.19 18.25
N ILE A 2 -9.86 96.24 17.76
CA ILE A 2 -10.16 94.99 18.50
C ILE A 2 -9.64 93.82 17.61
N ARG A 3 -8.69 93.10 18.04
CA ARG A 3 -8.16 91.91 17.36
C ARG A 3 -9.06 90.72 17.72
N GLY A 4 -9.63 90.09 16.73
CA GLY A 4 -10.41 88.84 16.86
C GLY A 4 -9.51 87.59 17.14
N PRO A 5 -10.09 86.55 17.69
CA PRO A 5 -9.34 85.37 18.14
C PRO A 5 -9.01 84.44 16.98
N TYR A 6 -7.82 83.90 17.06
CA TYR A 6 -7.28 82.84 16.19
C TYR A 6 -8.10 81.54 16.38
N LYS A 7 -8.63 80.97 15.29
CA LYS A 7 -9.20 79.62 15.29
C LYS A 7 -8.09 78.60 15.03
N ILE A 8 -7.81 77.77 16.06
CA ILE A 8 -6.95 76.61 15.90
C ILE A 8 -7.77 75.49 15.26
N ASN A 9 -7.44 75.14 14.06
CA ASN A 9 -8.01 73.98 13.36
C ASN A 9 -7.31 72.73 13.84
N ASN A 10 -7.89 71.97 14.79
CA ASN A 10 -7.48 70.64 15.15
C ASN A 10 -7.95 69.66 14.09
N ARG A 11 -7.12 69.39 13.09
CA ARG A 11 -7.28 68.21 12.27
C ARG A 11 -6.74 66.99 13.07
N LEU A 12 -7.65 66.27 13.65
CA LEU A 12 -7.37 64.91 14.14
C LEU A 12 -7.02 64.05 12.94
N MET A 13 -5.74 63.73 12.75
CA MET A 13 -5.29 62.68 11.85
C MET A 13 -5.66 61.34 12.50
N SER A 14 -6.76 60.76 12.05
CA SER A 14 -7.08 59.36 12.34
C SER A 14 -6.06 58.48 11.63
N ILE A 15 -5.08 57.97 12.35
CA ILE A 15 -4.22 56.90 11.88
C ILE A 15 -5.08 55.64 11.93
N ALA A 16 -5.64 55.25 10.81
CA ALA A 16 -6.22 53.92 10.65
C ALA A 16 -5.11 52.90 10.65
N LEU A 17 -4.94 52.22 11.78
CA LEU A 17 -4.08 51.05 11.88
C LEU A 17 -4.74 49.93 11.06
N VAL A 18 -4.31 49.74 9.83
CA VAL A 18 -4.69 48.58 9.02
C VAL A 18 -3.91 47.42 9.58
N LEU A 19 -4.52 46.68 10.50
CA LEU A 19 -4.07 45.32 10.83
C LEU A 19 -4.35 44.44 9.60
N THR A 20 -3.38 44.30 8.72
CA THR A 20 -3.35 43.21 7.77
C THR A 20 -3.18 41.94 8.61
N LEU A 21 -4.28 41.23 8.85
CA LEU A 21 -4.27 39.83 9.20
C LEU A 21 -3.57 39.13 8.02
N ILE A 22 -2.29 38.88 8.16
CA ILE A 22 -1.58 37.91 7.34
C ILE A 22 -2.16 36.57 7.77
N ALA A 23 -3.25 36.15 7.10
CA ALA A 23 -3.60 34.74 7.11
C ALA A 23 -2.32 34.01 6.67
N PRO A 24 -1.88 32.97 7.40
CA PRO A 24 -0.85 32.13 6.84
C PRO A 24 -1.44 31.63 5.51
N GLU A 25 -0.96 32.20 4.41
CA GLU A 25 -1.16 31.58 3.13
C GLU A 25 -0.64 30.17 3.31
N LEU A 26 -1.56 29.21 3.26
CA LEU A 26 -1.23 27.84 2.97
C LEU A 26 -0.63 27.89 1.58
N GLN A 27 0.64 28.27 1.50
CA GLN A 27 1.43 28.10 0.29
C GLN A 27 1.38 26.61 0.04
N ALA A 28 0.49 26.21 -0.83
CA ALA A 28 0.61 24.93 -1.50
C ALA A 28 2.08 24.88 -1.90
N GLN A 29 2.84 23.99 -1.22
CA GLN A 29 4.28 23.90 -1.41
C GLN A 29 4.52 23.78 -2.90
N SER A 30 5.03 24.84 -3.49
CA SER A 30 5.32 24.88 -4.90
C SER A 30 6.40 23.82 -5.16
N GLY A 31 5.93 22.63 -5.48
CA GLY A 31 6.53 21.68 -6.37
C GLY A 31 7.91 21.12 -6.07
N ARG A 32 8.57 21.36 -4.97
CA ARG A 32 9.78 20.58 -4.63
C ARG A 32 9.42 19.54 -3.58
N ASN A 33 9.25 18.30 -4.05
CA ASN A 33 9.26 17.16 -3.18
C ASN A 33 10.55 17.20 -2.32
N PRO A 34 10.47 17.33 -0.98
CA PRO A 34 11.64 17.35 -0.12
C PRO A 34 12.36 15.99 -0.07
N TYR A 35 11.67 14.94 -0.51
CA TYR A 35 12.22 13.60 -0.61
C TYR A 35 12.92 13.44 -1.95
N ARG A 36 14.15 12.98 -1.90
CA ARG A 36 14.87 12.50 -3.09
C ARG A 36 14.76 10.97 -3.13
N PRO A 37 14.72 10.38 -4.32
CA PRO A 37 14.90 8.95 -4.42
C PRO A 37 16.24 8.54 -3.78
N ALA A 38 16.26 7.40 -3.10
CA ALA A 38 17.51 6.78 -2.66
C ALA A 38 18.39 6.52 -3.89
N ASP A 39 19.70 6.63 -3.73
CA ASP A 39 20.64 6.28 -4.79
C ASP A 39 20.41 4.82 -5.19
N GLY A 40 20.19 4.57 -6.47
CA GLY A 40 19.86 3.23 -6.95
C GLY A 40 18.36 2.95 -7.05
N LEU A 41 17.66 3.87 -7.68
CA LEU A 41 16.26 3.68 -8.04
C LEU A 41 16.07 2.49 -8.95
N GLN A 42 15.37 1.50 -8.47
CA GLN A 42 14.59 0.57 -9.26
C GLN A 42 15.31 -0.68 -9.76
N ALA A 43 15.03 -1.77 -9.08
CA ALA A 43 14.98 -3.06 -9.73
C ALA A 43 13.76 -3.07 -10.65
N GLY A 44 13.96 -2.93 -11.94
CA GLY A 44 12.88 -3.03 -12.91
C GLY A 44 13.43 -3.62 -14.20
N ASN A 45 12.69 -4.52 -14.82
CA ASN A 45 13.03 -5.13 -16.11
C ASN A 45 12.58 -4.25 -17.30
N GLY A 46 12.12 -3.02 -17.03
CA GLY A 46 11.68 -2.10 -18.06
C GLY A 46 12.85 -1.53 -18.86
N PRO A 47 12.74 -1.36 -20.18
CA PRO A 47 13.75 -0.68 -20.95
C PRO A 47 13.90 0.78 -20.47
N GLY A 48 15.12 1.15 -20.11
CA GLY A 48 15.45 2.52 -19.66
C GLY A 48 15.59 2.71 -18.16
N LEU A 49 15.44 1.67 -17.33
CA LEU A 49 15.73 1.74 -15.91
C LEU A 49 17.23 1.56 -15.68
N ILE A 50 17.92 2.64 -15.40
CA ILE A 50 19.37 2.67 -15.16
C ILE A 50 19.57 2.97 -13.68
N GLY A 51 20.23 2.09 -12.97
CA GLY A 51 20.64 2.34 -11.59
C GLY A 51 20.80 1.07 -10.77
N ASN A 52 21.59 1.15 -9.73
CA ASN A 52 21.66 0.10 -8.72
C ASN A 52 20.36 0.15 -7.93
N ALA A 53 19.58 -0.92 -7.99
CA ALA A 53 18.39 -1.01 -7.16
C ALA A 53 18.77 -0.98 -5.68
N TRP A 54 17.95 -0.31 -4.87
CA TRP A 54 18.06 -0.42 -3.41
C TRP A 54 17.89 -1.88 -2.98
N MET A 55 16.96 -2.62 -3.57
CA MET A 55 16.69 -4.02 -3.26
C MET A 55 17.32 -4.97 -4.28
N SER A 56 17.66 -6.17 -3.84
CA SER A 56 18.09 -7.27 -4.69
C SER A 56 17.16 -8.47 -4.51
N LEU A 57 16.69 -9.02 -5.63
CA LEU A 57 15.86 -10.22 -5.61
C LEU A 57 16.74 -11.47 -5.65
N PRO A 58 16.36 -12.54 -4.92
CA PRO A 58 17.13 -13.78 -4.86
C PRO A 58 17.17 -14.46 -6.24
N ASN A 59 18.25 -15.22 -6.49
CA ASN A 59 18.40 -16.08 -7.66
C ASN A 59 18.21 -15.38 -9.02
N ASN A 60 18.47 -14.07 -9.10
CA ASN A 60 18.25 -13.25 -10.30
C ASN A 60 16.81 -13.34 -10.85
N ARG A 61 15.82 -13.60 -9.98
CA ARG A 61 14.42 -13.65 -10.43
C ARG A 61 14.03 -12.30 -11.05
N PRO A 62 13.22 -12.30 -12.10
CA PRO A 62 12.74 -11.06 -12.69
C PRO A 62 11.83 -10.31 -11.71
N MET A 63 11.86 -8.99 -11.78
CA MET A 63 10.91 -8.15 -11.06
C MET A 63 9.54 -8.28 -11.71
N GLY A 64 8.57 -8.79 -10.96
CA GLY A 64 7.16 -8.72 -11.32
C GLY A 64 6.53 -7.39 -10.89
N SER A 65 5.27 -7.17 -11.26
CA SER A 65 4.53 -5.98 -10.80
C SER A 65 4.44 -5.95 -9.27
N PRO A 66 4.87 -4.87 -8.60
CA PRO A 66 4.64 -4.74 -7.17
C PRO A 66 3.13 -4.56 -6.89
N GLY A 67 2.63 -5.21 -5.84
CA GLY A 67 1.22 -5.12 -5.43
C GLY A 67 1.03 -4.18 -4.25
N GLY A 68 1.78 -4.37 -3.18
CA GLY A 68 1.69 -3.59 -1.96
C GLY A 68 3.01 -3.56 -1.21
N VAL A 69 3.16 -2.58 -0.34
CA VAL A 69 4.30 -2.45 0.58
C VAL A 69 3.80 -2.06 1.96
N ASN A 70 4.47 -2.55 3.00
CA ASN A 70 4.21 -2.15 4.38
C ASN A 70 5.49 -2.28 5.20
N ILE A 71 5.68 -1.38 6.16
CA ILE A 71 6.77 -1.46 7.11
C ILE A 71 6.45 -2.54 8.15
N ASP A 72 7.43 -3.36 8.49
CA ASP A 72 7.33 -4.35 9.57
C ASP A 72 7.08 -3.68 10.93
N ALA A 73 6.54 -4.43 11.88
CA ALA A 73 6.27 -3.95 13.24
C ALA A 73 7.53 -3.47 13.98
N ASP A 74 8.73 -3.90 13.54
CA ASP A 74 10.01 -3.42 14.08
C ASP A 74 10.39 -2.00 13.61
N GLY A 75 9.69 -1.46 12.61
CA GLY A 75 9.92 -0.14 12.05
C GLY A 75 11.12 -0.03 11.10
N GLU A 76 11.78 -1.12 10.78
CA GLU A 76 13.01 -1.14 9.97
C GLU A 76 12.88 -1.98 8.70
N HIS A 77 12.30 -3.17 8.79
CA HIS A 77 12.12 -4.06 7.64
C HIS A 77 10.92 -3.65 6.78
N LEU A 78 11.00 -3.97 5.49
CA LEU A 78 9.93 -3.73 4.53
C LEU A 78 9.35 -5.05 4.05
N TRP A 79 8.04 -5.22 4.17
CA TRP A 79 7.31 -6.24 3.46
C TRP A 79 6.83 -5.71 2.11
N ALA A 80 6.93 -6.52 1.06
CA ALA A 80 6.44 -6.17 -0.27
C ALA A 80 5.82 -7.36 -0.98
N ILE A 81 4.78 -7.10 -1.76
CA ILE A 81 4.30 -8.02 -2.78
C ILE A 81 5.08 -7.75 -4.05
N ILE A 82 5.87 -8.73 -4.48
CA ILE A 82 6.55 -8.73 -5.78
C ILE A 82 6.00 -9.91 -6.56
N ARG A 83 5.07 -9.65 -7.46
CA ARG A 83 4.44 -10.70 -8.26
C ARG A 83 5.46 -11.48 -9.08
N CYS A 84 5.06 -12.63 -9.63
CA CYS A 84 6.01 -13.64 -10.13
C CYS A 84 6.67 -13.29 -11.47
N GLY A 85 6.24 -12.24 -12.14
CA GLY A 85 6.88 -11.77 -13.35
C GLY A 85 6.55 -12.60 -14.60
N GLY A 86 7.42 -12.55 -15.60
CA GLY A 86 7.19 -13.18 -16.91
C GLY A 86 7.20 -14.71 -16.91
N ASP A 87 7.62 -15.33 -15.83
CA ASP A 87 7.66 -16.80 -15.70
C ASP A 87 6.32 -17.39 -15.24
N ALA A 88 5.32 -16.54 -14.95
CA ALA A 88 3.98 -17.02 -14.65
C ALA A 88 3.33 -17.65 -15.90
N PRO A 89 2.55 -18.73 -15.74
CA PRO A 89 1.93 -19.45 -16.87
C PRO A 89 1.13 -18.60 -17.85
N ARG A 90 0.56 -17.50 -17.38
CA ARG A 90 -0.14 -16.52 -18.25
C ARG A 90 0.80 -15.58 -19.00
N GLY A 91 2.13 -15.72 -18.83
CA GLY A 91 3.12 -14.86 -19.49
C GLY A 91 3.02 -13.37 -19.10
N SER A 92 2.40 -13.07 -17.95
CA SER A 92 2.14 -11.73 -17.49
C SER A 92 2.98 -11.42 -16.26
N GLN A 93 3.55 -10.23 -16.20
CA GLN A 93 4.25 -9.74 -14.99
C GLN A 93 3.30 -9.49 -13.80
N THR A 94 2.01 -9.64 -14.00
CA THR A 94 0.96 -9.30 -13.04
C THR A 94 0.50 -10.50 -12.22
N TYR A 95 0.65 -11.71 -12.73
CA TYR A 95 0.11 -12.93 -12.11
C TYR A 95 1.19 -13.85 -11.56
N CYS A 96 0.80 -14.69 -10.61
CA CYS A 96 1.63 -15.74 -10.05
C CYS A 96 1.20 -17.16 -10.44
N ASP A 97 -0.09 -17.40 -10.62
CA ASP A 97 -0.70 -18.62 -11.19
C ASP A 97 0.06 -19.94 -10.91
N ASP A 98 0.14 -20.35 -9.64
CA ASP A 98 0.81 -21.58 -9.22
C ASP A 98 2.34 -21.58 -9.44
N SER A 99 2.96 -20.41 -9.36
CA SER A 99 4.41 -20.25 -9.49
C SER A 99 5.16 -20.80 -8.28
N ASP A 100 6.34 -21.38 -8.52
CA ASP A 100 7.29 -21.74 -7.47
C ASP A 100 7.89 -20.52 -6.75
N LEU A 101 7.73 -19.31 -7.31
CA LEU A 101 8.23 -18.09 -6.72
C LEU A 101 7.35 -17.62 -5.56
N ASN A 102 7.96 -17.22 -4.47
CA ASN A 102 7.28 -16.58 -3.36
C ASN A 102 6.96 -15.11 -3.71
N PRO A 103 5.70 -14.69 -3.77
CA PRO A 103 5.37 -13.31 -4.10
C PRO A 103 5.48 -12.34 -2.93
N ILE A 104 5.51 -12.84 -1.70
CA ILE A 104 5.60 -12.03 -0.48
C ILE A 104 7.04 -12.06 0.01
N LEU A 105 7.70 -10.90 0.06
CA LEU A 105 9.10 -10.76 0.40
C LEU A 105 9.27 -9.78 1.56
N LYS A 106 10.15 -10.12 2.50
CA LYS A 106 10.60 -9.20 3.56
C LYS A 106 12.04 -8.79 3.28
N PHE A 107 12.28 -7.50 3.28
CA PHE A 107 13.59 -6.90 3.02
C PHE A 107 14.17 -6.28 4.30
N ASP A 108 15.46 -6.43 4.48
CA ASP A 108 16.21 -5.67 5.47
C ASP A 108 16.41 -4.21 5.02
N PRO A 109 16.90 -3.31 5.90
CA PRO A 109 17.18 -1.92 5.52
C PRO A 109 18.21 -1.76 4.39
N GLN A 110 19.00 -2.79 4.10
CA GLN A 110 19.97 -2.82 3.01
C GLN A 110 19.39 -3.31 1.68
N GLY A 111 18.12 -3.76 1.71
CA GLY A 111 17.39 -4.25 0.53
C GLY A 111 17.67 -5.72 0.19
N SER A 112 18.21 -6.50 1.12
CA SER A 112 18.34 -7.94 0.97
C SER A 112 17.07 -8.63 1.43
N VAL A 113 16.64 -9.68 0.72
CA VAL A 113 15.51 -10.50 1.15
C VAL A 113 15.94 -11.35 2.34
N VAL A 114 15.22 -11.22 3.46
CA VAL A 114 15.45 -11.97 4.70
C VAL A 114 14.37 -13.00 4.98
N GLU A 115 13.19 -12.85 4.38
CA GLU A 115 12.09 -13.81 4.45
C GLU A 115 11.27 -13.77 3.16
N GLU A 116 10.74 -14.92 2.75
CA GLU A 116 9.83 -15.01 1.60
C GLU A 116 8.80 -16.12 1.76
N CYS A 117 7.57 -15.90 1.28
CA CYS A 117 6.50 -16.89 1.40
C CYS A 117 5.43 -16.75 0.30
N GLY A 118 4.51 -17.72 0.27
CA GLY A 118 3.28 -17.68 -0.53
C GLY A 118 3.38 -18.28 -1.93
N SER A 119 4.45 -19.07 -2.25
CA SER A 119 4.46 -19.87 -3.49
C SER A 119 3.22 -20.76 -3.59
N HIS A 120 2.69 -20.96 -4.79
CA HIS A 120 1.51 -21.78 -5.10
C HIS A 120 0.20 -21.32 -4.43
N MET A 121 0.17 -20.16 -3.77
CA MET A 121 -1.01 -19.68 -3.04
C MET A 121 -1.77 -18.57 -3.75
N PHE A 122 -1.15 -17.93 -4.74
CA PHE A 122 -1.67 -16.72 -5.34
C PHE A 122 -1.75 -16.81 -6.86
N ALA A 123 -2.85 -16.30 -7.41
CA ALA A 123 -2.91 -15.89 -8.81
C ALA A 123 -2.61 -14.39 -8.94
N TRP A 124 -3.19 -13.56 -8.10
CA TRP A 124 -3.05 -12.10 -8.17
C TRP A 124 -3.02 -11.45 -6.77
N PRO A 125 -1.90 -11.60 -6.03
CA PRO A 125 -1.78 -10.98 -4.72
C PRO A 125 -1.86 -9.45 -4.85
N HIS A 126 -2.64 -8.79 -3.96
CA HIS A 126 -3.02 -7.39 -4.15
C HIS A 126 -2.68 -6.50 -2.97
N GLY A 127 -3.46 -6.52 -1.88
CA GLY A 127 -3.25 -5.70 -0.69
C GLY A 127 -2.29 -6.37 0.29
N LEU A 128 -1.52 -5.57 1.01
CA LEU A 128 -0.57 -6.01 2.03
C LEU A 128 -0.65 -5.12 3.26
N HIS A 129 -0.83 -5.73 4.42
CA HIS A 129 -0.77 -5.07 5.72
C HIS A 129 0.10 -5.88 6.68
N VAL A 130 0.83 -5.20 7.57
CA VAL A 130 1.55 -5.84 8.67
C VAL A 130 0.91 -5.39 9.98
N ASP A 131 0.44 -6.35 10.79
CA ASP A 131 -0.17 -6.06 12.08
C ASP A 131 0.89 -5.74 13.15
N THR A 132 0.44 -5.29 14.32
CA THR A 132 1.33 -4.93 15.44
C THR A 132 2.14 -6.11 16.01
N GLY A 133 1.77 -7.33 15.68
CA GLY A 133 2.50 -8.55 16.01
C GLY A 133 3.52 -8.97 14.94
N GLY A 134 3.68 -8.17 13.87
CA GLY A 134 4.57 -8.48 12.75
C GLY A 134 4.01 -9.48 11.77
N ASN A 135 2.72 -9.87 11.88
CA ASN A 135 2.12 -10.79 10.93
C ASN A 135 1.74 -10.08 9.64
N GLY A 136 2.08 -10.66 8.50
CA GLY A 136 1.69 -10.18 7.18
C GLY A 136 0.28 -10.62 6.81
N TRP A 137 -0.56 -9.68 6.36
CA TRP A 137 -1.90 -9.94 5.84
C TRP A 137 -1.91 -9.63 4.35
N VAL A 138 -2.40 -10.55 3.53
CA VAL A 138 -2.35 -10.42 2.07
C VAL A 138 -3.69 -10.79 1.47
N THR A 139 -4.21 -9.95 0.56
CA THR A 139 -5.41 -10.26 -0.20
C THR A 139 -5.06 -10.94 -1.52
N GLU A 140 -5.85 -11.93 -1.90
CA GLU A 140 -5.82 -12.60 -3.19
C GLU A 140 -7.05 -12.16 -4.00
N ALA A 141 -6.83 -11.21 -4.91
CA ALA A 141 -7.89 -10.61 -5.73
C ALA A 141 -8.10 -11.33 -7.08
N GLY A 142 -7.29 -12.33 -7.37
CA GLY A 142 -7.41 -13.14 -8.58
C GLY A 142 -8.67 -13.97 -8.60
N SER A 143 -8.86 -14.68 -9.69
CA SER A 143 -9.95 -15.64 -9.88
C SER A 143 -9.56 -16.68 -10.91
N GLY A 144 -10.19 -17.84 -10.82
CA GLY A 144 -10.01 -18.94 -11.76
C GLY A 144 -9.22 -20.09 -11.18
N GLU A 145 -8.65 -20.89 -12.08
CA GLU A 145 -7.86 -22.07 -11.74
C GLU A 145 -6.46 -21.94 -12.33
N SER A 146 -5.47 -22.53 -11.66
CA SER A 146 -4.15 -22.71 -12.20
C SER A 146 -4.19 -23.65 -13.41
N PRO A 147 -3.10 -23.74 -14.21
CA PRO A 147 -2.94 -24.76 -15.22
C PRO A 147 -3.04 -26.20 -14.68
N SER A 148 -2.73 -26.40 -13.40
CA SER A 148 -2.88 -27.68 -12.70
C SER A 148 -4.29 -27.94 -12.13
N GLY A 149 -5.23 -27.01 -12.31
CA GLY A 149 -6.61 -27.12 -11.82
C GLY A 149 -6.79 -26.72 -10.35
N VAL A 150 -5.81 -26.04 -9.75
CA VAL A 150 -5.92 -25.49 -8.39
C VAL A 150 -6.74 -24.19 -8.45
N PRO A 151 -7.85 -24.07 -7.69
CA PRO A 151 -8.62 -22.85 -7.66
C PRO A 151 -7.88 -21.75 -6.88
N PHE A 152 -7.99 -20.51 -7.35
CA PHE A 152 -7.42 -19.32 -6.72
C PHE A 152 -8.46 -18.21 -6.57
N GLY A 153 -8.14 -17.29 -5.68
CA GLY A 153 -8.83 -16.02 -5.58
C GLY A 153 -9.83 -15.94 -4.44
N HIS A 154 -10.26 -14.70 -4.22
CA HIS A 154 -11.33 -14.36 -3.29
C HIS A 154 -11.00 -14.67 -1.83
N GLN A 155 -9.71 -14.59 -1.46
CA GLN A 155 -9.21 -14.93 -0.13
C GLN A 155 -8.38 -13.82 0.51
N VAL A 156 -8.27 -13.89 1.84
CA VAL A 156 -7.30 -13.12 2.63
C VAL A 156 -6.48 -14.10 3.45
N PHE A 157 -5.17 -13.96 3.41
CA PHE A 157 -4.22 -14.80 4.14
C PHE A 157 -3.52 -14.02 5.23
N LYS A 158 -3.26 -14.68 6.36
CA LYS A 158 -2.38 -14.19 7.42
C LYS A 158 -1.16 -15.09 7.52
N PHE A 159 0.03 -14.47 7.47
CA PHE A 159 1.31 -15.15 7.65
C PHE A 159 1.99 -14.68 8.94
N SER A 160 2.73 -15.58 9.59
CA SER A 160 3.62 -15.23 10.70
C SER A 160 4.80 -14.37 10.20
N PRO A 161 5.57 -13.74 11.10
CA PRO A 161 6.82 -13.06 10.75
C PRO A 161 7.83 -13.93 10.00
N ASN A 162 7.72 -15.26 10.11
CA ASN A 162 8.57 -16.26 9.46
C ASN A 162 7.90 -16.93 8.26
N GLY A 163 6.88 -16.32 7.68
CA GLY A 163 6.22 -16.79 6.47
C GLY A 163 5.28 -17.99 6.63
N GLU A 164 4.97 -18.46 7.84
CA GLU A 164 4.03 -19.56 8.05
C GLU A 164 2.58 -19.09 7.90
N LEU A 165 1.74 -19.84 7.19
CA LEU A 165 0.33 -19.55 7.06
C LEU A 165 -0.40 -19.79 8.40
N LEU A 166 -0.96 -18.71 8.97
CA LEU A 166 -1.68 -18.73 10.25
C LEU A 166 -3.20 -18.75 10.09
N MET A 167 -3.73 -18.10 9.06
CA MET A 167 -5.18 -17.96 8.85
C MET A 167 -5.51 -17.76 7.38
N THR A 168 -6.68 -18.25 6.99
CA THR A 168 -7.30 -17.97 5.69
C THR A 168 -8.74 -17.53 5.91
N LEU A 169 -9.14 -16.42 5.29
CA LEU A 169 -10.53 -15.99 5.16
C LEU A 169 -10.96 -16.14 3.72
N GLY A 170 -12.22 -16.54 3.50
CA GLY A 170 -12.72 -16.87 2.17
C GLY A 170 -12.39 -18.30 1.75
N GLU A 171 -12.85 -18.68 0.57
CA GLU A 171 -12.67 -20.01 -0.03
C GLU A 171 -12.09 -19.86 -1.43
N ALA A 172 -11.05 -20.66 -1.74
CA ALA A 172 -10.33 -20.57 -3.00
C ALA A 172 -11.24 -20.74 -4.22
N GLY A 173 -11.26 -19.78 -5.11
CA GLY A 173 -12.06 -19.79 -6.33
C GLY A 173 -13.56 -19.56 -6.12
N VAL A 174 -14.04 -19.40 -4.88
CA VAL A 174 -15.45 -19.17 -4.58
C VAL A 174 -15.71 -17.70 -4.30
N PHE A 175 -16.32 -17.02 -5.25
CA PHE A 175 -16.74 -15.63 -5.08
C PHE A 175 -18.16 -15.54 -4.48
N GLY A 176 -18.45 -14.44 -3.80
CA GLY A 176 -19.78 -14.22 -3.24
C GLY A 176 -19.83 -13.03 -2.30
N ASN A 177 -21.05 -12.74 -1.82
CA ASN A 177 -21.35 -11.65 -0.89
C ASN A 177 -21.76 -12.13 0.51
N GLY A 178 -21.64 -13.42 0.77
CA GLY A 178 -21.89 -14.00 2.09
C GLY A 178 -20.87 -13.55 3.14
N PRO A 179 -21.08 -13.90 4.42
CA PRO A 179 -20.21 -13.44 5.51
C PRO A 179 -18.76 -13.95 5.43
N ASN A 180 -18.54 -15.09 4.77
CA ASN A 180 -17.20 -15.70 4.60
C ASN A 180 -16.77 -15.77 3.13
N HIS A 181 -17.35 -14.96 2.26
CA HIS A 181 -17.00 -14.91 0.85
C HIS A 181 -16.63 -13.48 0.47
N PHE A 182 -15.72 -13.39 -0.47
CA PHE A 182 -15.30 -12.14 -1.09
C PHE A 182 -15.50 -12.18 -2.60
N THR A 183 -15.43 -11.02 -3.23
CA THR A 183 -15.33 -10.90 -4.68
C THR A 183 -14.21 -9.94 -5.02
N ALA A 184 -13.01 -10.48 -5.26
CA ALA A 184 -11.77 -9.75 -5.48
C ALA A 184 -11.41 -8.77 -4.34
N PRO A 185 -11.08 -9.26 -3.13
CA PRO A 185 -10.66 -8.40 -2.03
C PRO A 185 -9.36 -7.68 -2.38
N SER A 186 -9.36 -6.35 -2.23
CA SER A 186 -8.28 -5.51 -2.72
C SER A 186 -7.32 -5.03 -1.63
N ASP A 187 -7.79 -4.98 -0.38
CA ASP A 187 -6.96 -4.52 0.73
C ASP A 187 -7.47 -5.08 2.06
N VAL A 188 -6.61 -5.13 3.07
CA VAL A 188 -6.92 -5.59 4.42
C VAL A 188 -6.13 -4.78 5.43
N ILE A 189 -6.78 -4.43 6.54
CA ILE A 189 -6.11 -3.83 7.70
C ILE A 189 -6.62 -4.45 8.99
N THR A 190 -5.83 -4.34 10.05
CA THR A 190 -6.24 -4.74 11.40
C THR A 190 -6.24 -3.55 12.35
N ALA A 191 -7.25 -3.50 13.22
CA ALA A 191 -7.27 -2.53 14.31
C ALA A 191 -6.44 -3.03 15.51
N PRO A 192 -6.02 -2.14 16.42
CA PRO A 192 -5.26 -2.54 17.62
C PRO A 192 -5.99 -3.52 18.55
N ASN A 193 -7.32 -3.57 18.50
CA ASN A 193 -8.13 -4.54 19.24
C ASN A 193 -8.24 -5.90 18.52
N GLY A 194 -7.61 -6.06 17.36
CA GLY A 194 -7.62 -7.28 16.57
C GLY A 194 -8.79 -7.40 15.59
N ASP A 195 -9.68 -6.41 15.49
CA ASP A 195 -10.70 -6.40 14.44
C ASP A 195 -10.03 -6.31 13.05
N ILE A 196 -10.58 -7.04 12.07
CA ILE A 196 -10.08 -7.08 10.70
C ILE A 196 -11.07 -6.36 9.79
N PHE A 197 -10.53 -5.53 8.89
CA PHE A 197 -11.33 -4.86 7.86
C PHE A 197 -10.79 -5.23 6.49
N VAL A 198 -11.67 -5.66 5.59
CA VAL A 198 -11.33 -6.07 4.24
C VAL A 198 -12.09 -5.19 3.24
N ALA A 199 -11.37 -4.56 2.33
CA ALA A 199 -11.95 -3.89 1.17
C ALA A 199 -12.25 -4.96 0.11
N ASP A 200 -13.54 -5.18 -0.17
CA ASP A 200 -14.02 -6.28 -1.01
C ASP A 200 -14.75 -5.74 -2.24
N GLY A 201 -14.14 -5.87 -3.41
CA GLY A 201 -14.74 -5.41 -4.65
C GLY A 201 -13.82 -4.67 -5.61
N HIS A 202 -12.62 -5.19 -5.89
CA HIS A 202 -11.68 -4.57 -6.83
C HIS A 202 -12.19 -4.52 -8.28
N ASN A 203 -13.02 -5.46 -8.68
CA ASN A 203 -13.55 -5.58 -10.03
C ASN A 203 -14.85 -4.79 -10.22
N GLN A 204 -15.22 -4.52 -11.48
CA GLN A 204 -16.46 -3.82 -11.85
C GLN A 204 -17.71 -4.49 -11.27
N ASP A 205 -17.71 -5.83 -11.18
CA ASP A 205 -18.78 -6.65 -10.63
C ASP A 205 -18.51 -7.09 -9.17
N GLY A 206 -17.61 -6.38 -8.48
CA GLY A 206 -17.25 -6.65 -7.10
C GLY A 206 -18.36 -6.30 -6.11
N ASN A 207 -18.19 -6.74 -4.87
CA ASN A 207 -19.18 -6.51 -3.82
C ASN A 207 -19.30 -5.04 -3.37
N ASN A 208 -18.32 -4.20 -3.69
CA ASN A 208 -18.27 -2.76 -3.36
C ASN A 208 -18.58 -2.49 -1.87
N ARG A 209 -17.92 -3.23 -0.98
CA ARG A 209 -18.16 -3.15 0.47
C ARG A 209 -16.86 -3.19 1.28
N ILE A 210 -16.96 -2.78 2.54
CA ILE A 210 -15.97 -3.09 3.58
C ILE A 210 -16.56 -4.15 4.51
N VAL A 211 -15.87 -5.27 4.64
CA VAL A 211 -16.23 -6.34 5.57
C VAL A 211 -15.47 -6.15 6.87
N LYS A 212 -16.16 -6.26 8.01
CA LYS A 212 -15.55 -6.22 9.33
C LYS A 212 -15.69 -7.58 10.02
N TYR A 213 -14.57 -8.12 10.50
CA TYR A 213 -14.53 -9.24 11.42
C TYR A 213 -14.16 -8.74 12.81
N ILE A 214 -14.92 -9.15 13.82
CA ILE A 214 -14.73 -8.74 15.21
C ILE A 214 -13.87 -9.79 15.90
N ASN A 215 -12.83 -9.35 16.59
CA ASN A 215 -12.05 -10.19 17.48
C ASN A 215 -12.86 -10.39 18.78
N SER A 216 -13.34 -11.61 19.02
CA SER A 216 -14.22 -11.96 20.14
C SER A 216 -13.47 -12.68 21.27
#